data_28100c2d1f106253ef5bbc7393f3f5c0
#
_entry.id   28100c2d1f106253ef5bbc7393f3f5c0
#
_cell.length_a   1.000
_cell.length_b   1.000
_cell.length_c   1.000
_cell.angle_alpha   90.00
_cell.angle_beta   90.00
_cell.angle_gamma   90.00
#
_symmetry.space_group_name_H-M   'P 1'
#
loop_
_entity.id
_entity.type
_entity.pdbx_description
1 polymer ?
#
loop_
_entity_poly.entity_id
_entity_poly.type
_entity_poly.pdbx_seq_one_letter_code
_entity_poly.pdbx_strand_id
1 'polypeptide(L)'
;MEKFYADETFLSNWPNIQAPEVGVLVLNFRTKKYTLPKFIKSMDKLKTLILTNYGFFSAEISNFIVLGNLSNLKRIRLEQVLIPSLTINCVQLENLQKISLIGCNIGPASGDKAIRISDALPKLVEINIGYCNSLNELPVGLCDIVSLKKLRITYCPGLSILPREIGKMVNLQVLMLSSCRNLSDLQDTIGSLHKLSILDISDCISIKNLPEQIGELQSLKKLYMTGCSNCRLPNSVTTLHSLKSVICDEETEKSWKPFKRDLPNMTIIYWV
;
A
#
# COMPACT_ATOMS: atom_id res chain seq x y z
N MET A 1 -6.33 -12.41 23.30
CA MET A 1 -6.07 -10.98 22.96
C MET A 1 -7.40 -10.28 22.97
N GLU A 2 -7.60 -9.42 23.94
CA GLU A 2 -8.86 -8.71 24.11
C GLU A 2 -9.06 -7.71 22.98
N LYS A 3 -10.31 -7.61 22.52
CA LYS A 3 -10.75 -6.65 21.49
C LYS A 3 -11.72 -5.67 22.13
N PHE A 4 -11.52 -4.41 21.88
CA PHE A 4 -12.45 -3.37 22.31
C PHE A 4 -13.08 -2.72 21.08
N TYR A 5 -14.40 -2.63 21.09
CA TYR A 5 -15.18 -1.99 20.03
C TYR A 5 -15.96 -0.82 20.62
N ALA A 6 -15.93 0.31 19.96
CA ALA A 6 -16.73 1.46 20.34
C ALA A 6 -17.38 2.10 19.10
N ASP A 7 -18.62 2.50 19.24
CA ASP A 7 -19.41 3.14 18.21
C ASP A 7 -19.78 4.58 18.60
N GLU A 8 -20.27 5.34 17.67
CA GLU A 8 -20.48 6.80 17.65
C GLU A 8 -21.27 7.41 18.81
N THR A 9 -22.12 6.63 19.46
CA THR A 9 -22.96 7.08 20.58
C THR A 9 -22.17 7.61 21.80
N PHE A 10 -20.84 7.43 21.79
CA PHE A 10 -19.95 7.80 22.90
C PHE A 10 -19.04 9.01 22.62
N LEU A 11 -19.25 9.75 21.55
CA LEU A 11 -18.31 10.78 21.06
C LEU A 11 -18.06 11.96 22.00
N SER A 12 -18.97 12.26 22.92
CA SER A 12 -18.84 13.42 23.81
C SER A 12 -18.33 13.10 25.22
N ASN A 13 -18.48 11.87 25.69
CA ASN A 13 -18.10 11.47 27.06
C ASN A 13 -17.57 10.05 27.11
N TRP A 14 -16.37 9.85 26.57
CA TRP A 14 -15.67 8.58 26.80
C TRP A 14 -15.51 8.37 28.32
N PRO A 15 -16.07 7.30 28.89
CA PRO A 15 -15.80 6.97 30.29
C PRO A 15 -14.30 6.77 30.47
N ASN A 16 -13.81 6.94 31.67
CA ASN A 16 -12.40 6.69 32.01
C ASN A 16 -12.13 5.17 31.90
N ILE A 17 -11.94 4.70 30.67
CA ILE A 17 -11.73 3.29 30.36
C ILE A 17 -10.31 2.92 30.76
N GLN A 18 -10.20 1.99 31.70
CA GLN A 18 -8.96 1.35 32.08
C GLN A 18 -8.89 -0.01 31.39
N ALA A 19 -8.17 -0.10 30.27
CA ALA A 19 -8.07 -1.34 29.49
C ALA A 19 -6.62 -1.60 29.03
N PRO A 20 -5.65 -1.74 29.95
CA PRO A 20 -4.24 -1.89 29.62
C PRO A 20 -3.93 -3.19 28.88
N GLU A 21 -4.75 -4.22 29.02
CA GLU A 21 -4.55 -5.54 28.39
C GLU A 21 -5.07 -5.61 26.94
N VAL A 22 -5.74 -4.58 26.47
CA VAL A 22 -6.31 -4.56 25.10
C VAL A 22 -5.21 -4.59 24.06
N GLY A 23 -5.23 -5.61 23.22
CA GLY A 23 -4.29 -5.78 22.11
C GLY A 23 -4.82 -5.30 20.76
N VAL A 24 -6.13 -5.17 20.60
CA VAL A 24 -6.80 -4.66 19.40
C VAL A 24 -7.88 -3.67 19.77
N LEU A 25 -7.77 -2.45 19.27
CA LEU A 25 -8.79 -1.41 19.42
C LEU A 25 -9.44 -1.14 18.07
N VAL A 26 -10.76 -1.18 18.03
CA VAL A 26 -11.58 -0.82 16.87
C VAL A 26 -12.48 0.34 17.27
N LEU A 27 -12.35 1.47 16.57
CA LEU A 27 -13.17 2.66 16.77
C LEU A 27 -13.91 2.95 15.48
N ASN A 28 -15.23 2.91 15.57
CA ASN A 28 -16.15 3.22 14.48
C ASN A 28 -16.81 4.56 14.76
N PHE A 29 -16.88 5.43 13.76
CA PHE A 29 -17.48 6.73 13.91
C PHE A 29 -18.09 7.23 12.60
N ARG A 30 -18.89 8.31 12.69
CA ARG A 30 -19.54 8.93 11.54
C ARG A 30 -19.50 10.45 11.68
N THR A 31 -18.33 11.03 11.49
CA THR A 31 -18.11 12.47 11.65
C THR A 31 -17.06 12.99 10.68
N LYS A 32 -17.08 14.30 10.41
CA LYS A 32 -16.04 14.95 9.60
C LYS A 32 -14.76 15.24 10.40
N LYS A 33 -14.87 15.36 11.73
CA LYS A 33 -13.74 15.59 12.64
C LYS A 33 -13.86 14.62 13.81
N TYR A 34 -12.81 13.86 14.02
CA TYR A 34 -12.74 12.88 15.09
C TYR A 34 -11.49 13.10 15.95
N THR A 35 -11.67 13.03 17.26
CA THR A 35 -10.57 13.12 18.22
C THR A 35 -10.40 11.77 18.90
N LEU A 36 -9.21 11.19 18.78
CA LEU A 36 -8.90 9.93 19.43
C LEU A 36 -9.10 10.04 20.95
N PRO A 37 -9.77 9.06 21.59
CA PRO A 37 -10.01 9.05 23.03
C PRO A 37 -8.71 9.12 23.84
N LYS A 38 -8.73 9.87 24.94
CA LYS A 38 -7.55 10.04 25.81
C LYS A 38 -7.06 8.72 26.42
N PHE A 39 -7.95 7.77 26.67
CA PHE A 39 -7.63 6.48 27.26
C PHE A 39 -6.68 5.62 26.39
N ILE A 40 -6.57 5.92 25.09
CA ILE A 40 -5.64 5.22 24.19
C ILE A 40 -4.20 5.30 24.73
N LYS A 41 -3.84 6.41 25.37
CA LYS A 41 -2.48 6.61 25.93
C LYS A 41 -2.10 5.58 27.00
N SER A 42 -3.08 4.96 27.67
CA SER A 42 -2.87 3.94 28.71
C SER A 42 -2.94 2.51 28.20
N MET A 43 -3.09 2.32 26.87
CA MET A 43 -3.18 0.99 26.26
C MET A 43 -1.80 0.45 25.86
N ASP A 44 -0.94 0.20 26.83
CA ASP A 44 0.46 -0.19 26.59
C ASP A 44 0.62 -1.49 25.80
N LYS A 45 -0.37 -2.39 25.85
CA LYS A 45 -0.35 -3.65 25.10
C LYS A 45 -1.02 -3.58 23.72
N LEU A 46 -1.46 -2.40 23.29
CA LEU A 46 -2.13 -2.22 22.00
C LEU A 46 -1.19 -2.54 20.83
N LYS A 47 -1.55 -3.53 20.02
CA LYS A 47 -0.80 -3.97 18.84
C LYS A 47 -1.45 -3.58 17.53
N THR A 48 -2.77 -3.40 17.54
CA THR A 48 -3.55 -3.10 16.34
C THR A 48 -4.61 -2.04 16.63
N LEU A 49 -4.59 -0.98 15.85
CA LEU A 49 -5.59 0.07 15.83
C LEU A 49 -6.34 0.05 14.51
N ILE A 50 -7.66 0.05 14.56
CA ILE A 50 -8.55 0.15 13.40
C ILE A 50 -9.48 1.34 13.64
N LEU A 51 -9.46 2.30 12.71
CA LEU A 51 -10.34 3.45 12.70
C LEU A 51 -11.19 3.39 11.43
N THR A 52 -12.50 3.34 11.57
CA THR A 52 -13.43 3.31 10.45
C THR A 52 -14.44 4.43 10.55
N ASN A 53 -14.42 5.33 9.58
CA ASN A 53 -15.46 6.32 9.42
C ASN A 53 -16.55 5.82 8.45
N TYR A 54 -17.76 5.67 8.92
CA TYR A 54 -18.93 5.30 8.08
C TYR A 54 -19.63 6.51 7.44
N GLY A 55 -19.06 7.70 7.57
CA GLY A 55 -19.56 8.92 6.96
C GLY A 55 -19.37 8.96 5.45
N PHE A 56 -20.09 9.88 4.77
CA PHE A 56 -19.95 10.09 3.31
C PHE A 56 -18.67 10.82 2.91
N PHE A 57 -17.94 11.41 3.87
CA PHE A 57 -16.73 12.20 3.64
C PHE A 57 -15.61 11.66 4.51
N SER A 58 -14.37 11.77 4.03
CA SER A 58 -13.19 11.42 4.83
C SER A 58 -13.11 12.29 6.09
N ALA A 59 -12.89 11.66 7.23
CA ALA A 59 -12.79 12.35 8.52
C ALA A 59 -11.37 12.83 8.81
N GLU A 60 -11.24 14.04 9.32
CA GLU A 60 -10.01 14.57 9.89
C GLU A 60 -9.81 14.00 11.31
N ILE A 61 -8.63 13.46 11.59
CA ILE A 61 -8.26 13.01 12.94
C ILE A 61 -7.39 14.09 13.60
N SER A 62 -7.91 14.71 14.67
CA SER A 62 -7.32 15.93 15.24
C SER A 62 -6.04 15.70 16.07
N ASN A 63 -5.82 14.51 16.60
CA ASN A 63 -4.77 14.28 17.61
C ASN A 63 -3.99 12.97 17.39
N PHE A 64 -3.59 12.69 16.18
CA PHE A 64 -2.74 11.54 15.85
C PHE A 64 -1.48 11.42 16.74
N ILE A 65 -0.99 12.54 17.25
CA ILE A 65 0.20 12.58 18.12
C ILE A 65 0.11 11.62 19.33
N VAL A 66 -1.10 11.30 19.78
CA VAL A 66 -1.30 10.35 20.89
C VAL A 66 -0.82 8.94 20.58
N LEU A 67 -0.74 8.58 19.30
CA LEU A 67 -0.28 7.25 18.86
C LEU A 67 1.22 7.05 19.14
N GLY A 68 2.01 8.12 19.21
CA GLY A 68 3.45 8.04 19.52
C GLY A 68 3.76 7.43 20.89
N ASN A 69 2.79 7.42 21.80
CA ASN A 69 2.95 6.78 23.12
C ASN A 69 2.77 5.25 23.06
N LEU A 70 2.29 4.70 21.91
CA LEU A 70 1.94 3.27 21.78
C LEU A 70 3.14 2.47 21.30
N SER A 71 4.10 2.22 22.17
CA SER A 71 5.36 1.53 21.85
C SER A 71 5.16 0.11 21.28
N ASN A 72 4.04 -0.55 21.55
CA ASN A 72 3.73 -1.89 21.06
C ASN A 72 2.88 -1.92 19.79
N LEU A 73 2.52 -0.75 19.23
CA LEU A 73 1.65 -0.68 18.05
C LEU A 73 2.38 -1.21 16.80
N LYS A 74 1.81 -2.26 16.20
CA LYS A 74 2.37 -2.95 15.03
C LYS A 74 1.55 -2.74 13.76
N ARG A 75 0.27 -2.48 13.90
CA ARG A 75 -0.66 -2.37 12.75
C ARG A 75 -1.63 -1.22 12.95
N ILE A 76 -1.78 -0.43 11.89
CA ILE A 76 -2.81 0.61 11.79
C ILE A 76 -3.64 0.33 10.54
N ARG A 77 -4.96 0.38 10.68
CA ARG A 77 -5.91 0.41 9.57
C ARG A 77 -6.79 1.64 9.71
N LEU A 78 -6.83 2.45 8.66
CA LEU A 78 -7.64 3.65 8.57
C LEU A 78 -8.59 3.50 7.39
N GLU A 79 -9.87 3.77 7.60
CA GLU A 79 -10.90 3.71 6.58
C GLU A 79 -11.68 5.02 6.54
N GLN A 80 -11.79 5.60 5.35
CA GLN A 80 -12.50 6.88 5.12
C GLN A 80 -11.95 8.03 5.99
N VAL A 81 -10.63 8.13 6.09
CA VAL A 81 -9.92 9.15 6.88
C VAL A 81 -9.13 10.07 5.96
N LEU A 82 -9.10 11.35 6.29
CA LEU A 82 -8.22 12.33 5.66
C LEU A 82 -6.81 12.18 6.21
N ILE A 83 -5.85 11.95 5.34
CA ILE A 83 -4.43 11.82 5.66
C ILE A 83 -3.70 12.95 4.95
N PRO A 84 -3.42 14.07 5.64
CA PRO A 84 -2.76 15.22 5.02
C PRO A 84 -1.35 14.88 4.50
N SER A 85 -0.67 13.96 5.17
CA SER A 85 0.64 13.44 4.80
C SER A 85 0.84 12.08 5.45
N LEU A 86 1.57 11.15 4.81
CA LEU A 86 1.99 9.89 5.45
C LEU A 86 2.96 10.10 6.62
N THR A 87 3.56 11.26 6.72
CA THR A 87 4.38 11.64 7.89
C THR A 87 3.56 11.88 9.15
N ILE A 88 2.32 11.45 9.17
CA ILE A 88 1.35 11.51 10.28
C ILE A 88 1.81 12.47 11.40
N ASN A 89 1.85 13.75 11.11
CA ASN A 89 2.18 14.83 12.08
C ASN A 89 3.36 14.52 13.03
N CYS A 90 4.51 14.07 12.48
CA CYS A 90 5.74 13.87 13.26
C CYS A 90 5.65 12.78 14.35
N VAL A 91 4.73 11.83 14.23
CA VAL A 91 4.62 10.72 15.19
C VAL A 91 5.64 9.64 14.84
N GLN A 92 6.56 9.35 15.75
CA GLN A 92 7.45 8.20 15.63
C GLN A 92 6.73 6.93 16.10
N LEU A 93 6.56 5.97 15.18
CA LEU A 93 5.94 4.66 15.45
C LEU A 93 6.98 3.56 15.21
N GLU A 94 7.95 3.48 16.10
CA GLU A 94 9.16 2.66 15.94
C GLU A 94 8.89 1.17 15.70
N ASN A 95 7.76 0.65 16.17
CA ASN A 95 7.42 -0.76 16.05
C ASN A 95 6.31 -1.04 15.03
N LEU A 96 5.87 -0.01 14.29
CA LEU A 96 4.83 -0.18 13.28
C LEU A 96 5.36 -1.01 12.09
N GLN A 97 4.65 -2.07 11.76
CA GLN A 97 5.01 -3.03 10.71
C GLN A 97 4.08 -2.96 9.50
N LYS A 98 2.83 -2.58 9.72
CA LYS A 98 1.81 -2.55 8.66
C LYS A 98 0.91 -1.32 8.76
N ILE A 99 0.70 -0.69 7.61
CA ILE A 99 -0.31 0.36 7.40
C ILE A 99 -1.31 -0.12 6.34
N SER A 100 -2.60 0.10 6.60
CA SER A 100 -3.66 -0.11 5.62
C SER A 100 -4.55 1.14 5.56
N LEU A 101 -4.68 1.72 4.37
CA LEU A 101 -5.45 2.92 4.08
C LEU A 101 -6.53 2.55 3.06
N ILE A 102 -7.78 2.58 3.45
CA ILE A 102 -8.91 2.15 2.61
C ILE A 102 -9.89 3.31 2.43
N GLY A 103 -10.15 3.70 1.19
CA GLY A 103 -11.03 4.84 0.89
C GLY A 103 -10.55 6.15 1.52
N CYS A 104 -9.29 6.24 1.89
CA CYS A 104 -8.71 7.43 2.50
C CYS A 104 -8.47 8.53 1.46
N ASN A 105 -8.62 9.77 1.90
CA ASN A 105 -8.16 10.92 1.13
C ASN A 105 -6.71 11.23 1.54
N ILE A 106 -5.77 10.92 0.64
CA ILE A 106 -4.34 11.14 0.87
C ILE A 106 -3.96 12.43 0.17
N GLY A 107 -3.64 13.45 0.97
CA GLY A 107 -3.20 14.74 0.45
C GLY A 107 -1.79 14.68 -0.15
N PRO A 108 -1.46 15.66 -1.02
CA PRO A 108 -0.09 15.84 -1.50
C PRO A 108 0.82 16.10 -0.30
N ALA A 109 2.05 15.60 -0.36
CA ALA A 109 3.03 15.89 0.67
C ALA A 109 3.29 17.42 0.71
N SER A 110 2.83 18.08 1.76
CA SER A 110 3.21 19.47 2.00
C SER A 110 4.70 19.55 2.31
N GLY A 111 5.42 20.39 1.56
CA GLY A 111 6.90 20.47 1.56
C GLY A 111 7.57 21.05 2.81
N ASP A 112 6.90 21.09 3.95
CA ASP A 112 7.52 21.51 5.20
C ASP A 112 8.44 20.41 5.75
N LYS A 113 9.57 20.81 6.36
CA LYS A 113 10.67 20.02 6.93
C LYS A 113 10.18 18.85 7.81
N ALA A 114 9.48 17.92 7.18
CA ALA A 114 8.91 16.77 7.82
C ALA A 114 10.02 15.76 8.16
N ILE A 115 9.93 15.15 9.30
CA ILE A 115 10.64 13.92 9.64
C ILE A 115 10.51 12.98 8.44
N ARG A 116 11.63 12.39 7.99
CA ARG A 116 11.58 11.42 6.89
C ARG A 116 10.68 10.27 7.30
N ILE A 117 9.84 9.80 6.38
CA ILE A 117 8.94 8.68 6.65
C ILE A 117 9.74 7.46 7.13
N SER A 118 10.92 7.22 6.57
CA SER A 118 11.84 6.16 6.98
C SER A 118 12.24 6.23 8.45
N ASP A 119 12.45 7.44 8.98
CA ASP A 119 12.87 7.66 10.36
C ASP A 119 11.70 7.53 11.34
N ALA A 120 10.51 7.96 10.89
CA ALA A 120 9.28 7.83 11.68
C ALA A 120 8.77 6.38 11.75
N LEU A 121 9.04 5.55 10.73
CA LEU A 121 8.49 4.21 10.57
C LEU A 121 9.59 3.17 10.22
N PRO A 122 10.64 3.02 11.05
CA PRO A 122 11.85 2.25 10.69
C PRO A 122 11.61 0.75 10.49
N LYS A 123 10.54 0.20 11.07
CA LYS A 123 10.19 -1.23 10.96
C LYS A 123 9.01 -1.51 10.04
N LEU A 124 8.61 -0.54 9.23
CA LEU A 124 7.47 -0.72 8.34
C LEU A 124 7.83 -1.67 7.19
N VAL A 125 7.08 -2.76 7.06
CA VAL A 125 7.33 -3.82 6.08
C VAL A 125 6.18 -4.01 5.08
N GLU A 126 4.99 -3.49 5.39
CA GLU A 126 3.83 -3.64 4.52
C GLU A 126 2.97 -2.38 4.50
N ILE A 127 2.64 -1.91 3.30
CA ILE A 127 1.68 -0.83 3.05
C ILE A 127 0.61 -1.35 2.09
N ASN A 128 -0.66 -1.15 2.47
CA ASN A 128 -1.81 -1.39 1.62
C ASN A 128 -2.60 -0.10 1.47
N ILE A 129 -2.81 0.33 0.25
CA ILE A 129 -3.64 1.48 -0.12
C ILE A 129 -4.72 0.96 -1.06
N GLY A 130 -5.98 1.15 -0.73
CA GLY A 130 -7.08 0.65 -1.54
C GLY A 130 -8.23 1.65 -1.63
N TYR A 131 -8.86 1.73 -2.82
CA TYR A 131 -10.03 2.60 -3.05
C TYR A 131 -9.77 4.08 -2.75
N CYS A 132 -8.52 4.54 -2.82
CA CYS A 132 -8.12 5.93 -2.58
C CYS A 132 -8.16 6.72 -3.89
N ASN A 133 -9.34 7.26 -4.24
CA ASN A 133 -9.58 7.92 -5.53
C ASN A 133 -8.77 9.20 -5.72
N SER A 134 -8.38 9.87 -4.63
CA SER A 134 -7.58 11.09 -4.65
C SER A 134 -6.06 10.85 -4.75
N LEU A 135 -5.62 9.58 -4.72
CA LEU A 135 -4.21 9.25 -4.83
C LEU A 135 -3.76 9.39 -6.30
N ASN A 136 -3.16 10.51 -6.66
CA ASN A 136 -2.67 10.77 -8.02
C ASN A 136 -1.22 10.32 -8.21
N GLU A 137 -0.43 10.37 -7.15
CA GLU A 137 0.98 9.98 -7.08
C GLU A 137 1.31 9.38 -5.71
N LEU A 138 2.41 8.65 -5.62
CA LEU A 138 2.85 8.12 -4.33
C LEU A 138 3.37 9.27 -3.44
N PRO A 139 3.08 9.22 -2.13
CA PRO A 139 3.58 10.21 -1.19
C PRO A 139 5.10 10.32 -1.21
N VAL A 140 5.60 11.56 -1.18
CA VAL A 140 7.04 11.85 -1.14
C VAL A 140 7.70 11.12 0.03
N GLY A 141 8.86 10.51 -0.21
CA GLY A 141 9.60 9.75 0.80
C GLY A 141 9.09 8.33 1.06
N LEU A 142 7.96 7.90 0.47
CA LEU A 142 7.50 6.51 0.57
C LEU A 142 8.56 5.53 0.06
N CYS A 143 9.21 5.88 -1.05
CA CYS A 143 10.24 5.05 -1.67
C CYS A 143 11.56 4.99 -0.87
N ASP A 144 11.73 5.86 0.12
CA ASP A 144 12.89 5.84 1.02
C ASP A 144 12.74 4.81 2.16
N ILE A 145 11.58 4.15 2.27
CA ILE A 145 11.35 3.08 3.26
C ILE A 145 11.99 1.78 2.75
N VAL A 146 13.30 1.66 2.91
CA VAL A 146 14.06 0.50 2.44
C VAL A 146 13.70 -0.82 3.14
N SER A 147 13.04 -0.77 4.29
CA SER A 147 12.53 -1.94 5.01
C SER A 147 11.28 -2.56 4.36
N LEU A 148 10.62 -1.84 3.43
CA LEU A 148 9.35 -2.27 2.87
C LEU A 148 9.52 -3.52 1.99
N LYS A 149 8.70 -4.53 2.27
CA LYS A 149 8.66 -5.80 1.54
C LYS A 149 7.42 -5.95 0.68
N LYS A 150 6.32 -5.28 1.06
CA LYS A 150 5.03 -5.40 0.36
C LYS A 150 4.38 -4.04 0.21
N LEU A 151 4.19 -3.64 -1.03
CA LEU A 151 3.42 -2.45 -1.42
C LEU A 151 2.23 -2.91 -2.25
N ARG A 152 1.02 -2.64 -1.77
CA ARG A 152 -0.22 -2.90 -2.50
C ARG A 152 -0.99 -1.61 -2.66
N ILE A 153 -1.29 -1.29 -3.90
CA ILE A 153 -2.12 -0.15 -4.29
C ILE A 153 -3.17 -0.70 -5.23
N THR A 154 -4.41 -0.73 -4.78
CA THR A 154 -5.48 -1.41 -5.52
C THR A 154 -6.71 -0.52 -5.62
N TYR A 155 -7.36 -0.54 -6.79
CA TYR A 155 -8.54 0.29 -7.03
C TYR A 155 -8.31 1.78 -6.74
N CYS A 156 -7.14 2.30 -7.17
CA CYS A 156 -6.78 3.73 -7.05
C CYS A 156 -6.72 4.36 -8.46
N PRO A 157 -7.87 4.73 -9.04
CA PRO A 157 -7.92 5.20 -10.43
C PRO A 157 -7.20 6.54 -10.64
N GLY A 158 -6.96 7.33 -9.59
CA GLY A 158 -6.20 8.58 -9.67
C GLY A 158 -4.71 8.37 -9.95
N LEU A 159 -4.15 7.22 -9.54
CA LEU A 159 -2.71 6.96 -9.69
C LEU A 159 -2.34 6.84 -11.17
N SER A 160 -1.55 7.80 -11.67
CA SER A 160 -1.21 7.90 -13.10
C SER A 160 0.22 7.46 -13.42
N ILE A 161 1.14 7.59 -12.47
CA ILE A 161 2.55 7.29 -12.64
C ILE A 161 3.17 6.81 -11.32
N LEU A 162 4.14 5.90 -11.40
CA LEU A 162 5.03 5.60 -10.28
C LEU A 162 6.21 6.59 -10.28
N PRO A 163 6.73 6.99 -9.12
CA PRO A 163 7.92 7.83 -9.07
C PRO A 163 9.17 7.03 -9.51
N ARG A 164 10.14 7.71 -10.09
CA ARG A 164 11.43 7.09 -10.44
C ARG A 164 12.17 6.50 -9.23
N GLU A 165 11.90 7.03 -8.07
CA GLU A 165 12.42 6.56 -6.78
C GLU A 165 11.93 5.18 -6.40
N ILE A 166 10.97 4.57 -7.12
CA ILE A 166 10.49 3.21 -6.84
C ILE A 166 11.63 2.19 -6.80
N GLY A 167 12.68 2.39 -7.61
CA GLY A 167 13.88 1.54 -7.64
C GLY A 167 14.69 1.54 -6.34
N LYS A 168 14.52 2.53 -5.44
CA LYS A 168 15.20 2.55 -4.13
C LYS A 168 14.66 1.49 -3.16
N MET A 169 13.47 0.93 -3.44
CA MET A 169 12.82 -0.07 -2.58
C MET A 169 13.42 -1.48 -2.77
N VAL A 170 14.72 -1.61 -2.64
CA VAL A 170 15.50 -2.83 -2.99
C VAL A 170 15.11 -4.10 -2.22
N ASN A 171 14.35 -3.98 -1.14
CA ASN A 171 13.85 -5.12 -0.38
C ASN A 171 12.39 -5.48 -0.72
N LEU A 172 11.77 -4.79 -1.70
CA LEU A 172 10.41 -5.07 -2.11
C LEU A 172 10.30 -6.45 -2.75
N GLN A 173 9.37 -7.26 -2.25
CA GLN A 173 9.10 -8.63 -2.70
C GLN A 173 7.75 -8.75 -3.41
N VAL A 174 6.82 -7.88 -3.07
CA VAL A 174 5.46 -7.86 -3.63
C VAL A 174 5.10 -6.43 -4.00
N LEU A 175 4.81 -6.20 -5.26
CA LEU A 175 4.23 -4.97 -5.79
C LEU A 175 2.91 -5.30 -6.46
N MET A 176 1.81 -4.79 -5.92
CA MET A 176 0.47 -4.95 -6.49
C MET A 176 -0.10 -3.58 -6.81
N LEU A 177 -0.48 -3.39 -8.06
CA LEU A 177 -1.01 -2.14 -8.62
C LEU A 177 -2.37 -2.37 -9.28
N SER A 178 -3.07 -3.45 -8.93
CA SER A 178 -4.25 -3.90 -9.63
C SER A 178 -5.39 -2.86 -9.62
N SER A 179 -6.03 -2.74 -10.78
CA SER A 179 -7.14 -1.80 -11.02
C SER A 179 -6.78 -0.32 -10.84
N CYS A 180 -5.50 0.03 -11.01
CA CYS A 180 -5.04 1.41 -11.13
C CYS A 180 -5.14 1.84 -12.61
N ARG A 181 -6.35 2.11 -13.07
CA ARG A 181 -6.68 2.22 -14.49
C ARG A 181 -5.97 3.34 -15.24
N ASN A 182 -5.59 4.42 -14.56
CA ASN A 182 -4.86 5.54 -15.17
C ASN A 182 -3.33 5.38 -15.11
N LEU A 183 -2.82 4.34 -14.44
CA LEU A 183 -1.39 4.08 -14.38
C LEU A 183 -0.88 3.76 -15.78
N SER A 184 -0.01 4.61 -16.30
CA SER A 184 0.47 4.55 -17.69
C SER A 184 1.87 3.98 -17.86
N ASP A 185 2.67 3.98 -16.78
CA ASP A 185 4.08 3.59 -16.81
C ASP A 185 4.55 3.00 -15.47
N LEU A 186 5.43 1.99 -15.56
CA LEU A 186 6.08 1.36 -14.40
C LEU A 186 7.44 1.96 -14.06
N GLN A 187 7.97 2.88 -14.86
CA GLN A 187 9.33 3.44 -14.81
C GLN A 187 10.44 2.41 -15.06
N ASP A 188 11.52 2.85 -15.68
CA ASP A 188 12.69 2.00 -15.96
C ASP A 188 13.36 1.50 -14.68
N THR A 189 13.32 2.30 -13.62
CA THR A 189 13.92 1.95 -12.31
C THR A 189 13.26 0.76 -11.62
N ILE A 190 12.13 0.25 -12.15
CA ILE A 190 11.52 -1.00 -11.67
C ILE A 190 12.52 -2.17 -11.70
N GLY A 191 13.45 -2.18 -12.69
CA GLY A 191 14.50 -3.20 -12.82
C GLY A 191 15.38 -3.36 -11.59
N SER A 192 15.58 -2.27 -10.82
CA SER A 192 16.37 -2.31 -9.58
C SER A 192 15.73 -3.13 -8.45
N LEU A 193 14.49 -3.56 -8.59
CA LEU A 193 13.77 -4.35 -7.57
C LEU A 193 14.14 -5.85 -7.64
N HIS A 194 15.43 -6.17 -7.52
CA HIS A 194 15.94 -7.54 -7.73
C HIS A 194 15.34 -8.61 -6.80
N LYS A 195 14.69 -8.22 -5.68
CA LYS A 195 13.98 -9.15 -4.78
C LYS A 195 12.49 -9.29 -5.08
N LEU A 196 11.99 -8.57 -6.11
CA LEU A 196 10.57 -8.62 -6.45
C LEU A 196 10.21 -10.00 -6.95
N SER A 197 9.29 -10.67 -6.26
CA SER A 197 8.83 -12.03 -6.59
C SER A 197 7.41 -12.07 -7.15
N ILE A 198 6.62 -11.04 -6.86
CA ILE A 198 5.24 -10.89 -7.34
C ILE A 198 5.05 -9.47 -7.84
N LEU A 199 4.65 -9.34 -9.09
CA LEU A 199 4.18 -8.11 -9.71
C LEU A 199 2.73 -8.32 -10.18
N ASP A 200 1.83 -7.43 -9.79
CA ASP A 200 0.45 -7.43 -10.22
C ASP A 200 0.10 -6.07 -10.83
N ILE A 201 -0.21 -6.08 -12.12
CA ILE A 201 -0.67 -4.92 -12.89
C ILE A 201 -2.05 -5.21 -13.53
N SER A 202 -2.79 -6.18 -12.99
CA SER A 202 -4.11 -6.53 -13.51
C SER A 202 -5.02 -5.29 -13.57
N ASP A 203 -5.78 -5.16 -14.64
CA ASP A 203 -6.68 -4.02 -14.91
C ASP A 203 -6.00 -2.64 -14.98
N CYS A 204 -4.68 -2.59 -15.13
CA CYS A 204 -3.97 -1.33 -15.41
C CYS A 204 -4.01 -1.04 -16.92
N ILE A 205 -5.19 -0.75 -17.42
CA ILE A 205 -5.49 -0.68 -18.89
C ILE A 205 -4.74 0.44 -19.61
N SER A 206 -4.18 1.41 -18.91
CA SER A 206 -3.40 2.50 -19.48
C SER A 206 -1.92 2.17 -19.71
N ILE A 207 -1.41 1.07 -19.14
CA ILE A 207 -0.04 0.62 -19.40
C ILE A 207 0.01 0.05 -20.82
N LYS A 208 0.71 0.75 -21.72
CA LYS A 208 0.85 0.34 -23.12
C LYS A 208 2.09 -0.49 -23.41
N ASN A 209 3.12 -0.33 -22.59
CA ASN A 209 4.37 -1.06 -22.76
C ASN A 209 4.93 -1.39 -21.36
N LEU A 210 5.54 -2.57 -21.20
CA LEU A 210 6.46 -2.81 -20.11
C LEU A 210 7.83 -2.24 -20.46
N PRO A 211 8.57 -1.65 -19.50
CA PRO A 211 9.92 -1.16 -19.77
C PRO A 211 10.90 -2.33 -20.03
N GLU A 212 11.96 -2.09 -20.82
CA GLU A 212 13.00 -3.10 -21.08
C GLU A 212 13.63 -3.63 -19.78
N GLN A 213 13.73 -2.80 -18.75
CA GLN A 213 14.27 -3.16 -17.44
C GLN A 213 13.42 -4.17 -16.67
N ILE A 214 12.22 -4.52 -17.17
CA ILE A 214 11.44 -5.61 -16.58
C ILE A 214 12.23 -6.93 -16.55
N GLY A 215 13.09 -7.16 -17.56
CA GLY A 215 13.96 -8.33 -17.66
C GLY A 215 15.02 -8.44 -16.56
N GLU A 216 15.26 -7.36 -15.81
CA GLU A 216 16.21 -7.33 -14.69
C GLU A 216 15.62 -7.89 -13.39
N LEU A 217 14.31 -8.16 -13.36
CA LEU A 217 13.60 -8.71 -12.20
C LEU A 217 13.88 -10.21 -11.99
N GLN A 218 15.12 -10.55 -11.71
CA GLN A 218 15.60 -11.94 -11.68
C GLN A 218 14.95 -12.83 -10.62
N SER A 219 14.28 -12.23 -9.60
CA SER A 219 13.51 -12.98 -8.60
C SER A 219 12.02 -13.11 -8.92
N LEU A 220 11.55 -12.54 -10.05
CA LEU A 220 10.12 -12.51 -10.37
C LEU A 220 9.59 -13.92 -10.67
N LYS A 221 8.63 -14.36 -9.85
CA LYS A 221 8.02 -15.69 -9.95
C LYS A 221 6.60 -15.66 -10.50
N LYS A 222 5.85 -14.58 -10.22
CA LYS A 222 4.46 -14.42 -10.63
C LYS A 222 4.24 -13.03 -11.18
N LEU A 223 3.63 -12.97 -12.34
CA LEU A 223 3.19 -11.73 -12.99
C LEU A 223 1.68 -11.84 -13.27
N TYR A 224 0.91 -10.91 -12.70
CA TYR A 224 -0.52 -10.80 -12.94
C TYR A 224 -0.77 -9.67 -13.94
N MET A 225 -1.46 -9.97 -15.04
CA MET A 225 -1.69 -9.06 -16.15
C MET A 225 -3.11 -9.17 -16.75
N THR A 226 -4.08 -9.69 -16.01
CA THR A 226 -5.47 -9.77 -16.49
C THR A 226 -5.95 -8.37 -16.88
N GLY A 227 -6.64 -8.24 -18.01
CA GLY A 227 -7.10 -6.95 -18.54
C GLY A 227 -6.01 -6.07 -19.19
N CYS A 228 -4.80 -6.62 -19.42
CA CYS A 228 -3.67 -5.87 -20.01
C CYS A 228 -3.42 -6.23 -21.49
N SER A 229 -4.44 -6.57 -22.26
CA SER A 229 -4.33 -7.04 -23.65
C SER A 229 -3.60 -6.06 -24.58
N ASN A 230 -3.63 -4.77 -24.28
CA ASN A 230 -2.97 -3.72 -25.05
C ASN A 230 -1.52 -3.43 -24.63
N CYS A 231 -1.01 -4.17 -23.63
CA CYS A 231 0.35 -3.97 -23.11
C CYS A 231 1.36 -4.75 -23.98
N ARG A 232 2.30 -4.04 -24.58
CA ARG A 232 3.39 -4.65 -25.35
C ARG A 232 4.49 -5.13 -24.40
N LEU A 233 4.96 -6.34 -24.67
CA LEU A 233 6.06 -6.95 -23.92
C LEU A 233 7.39 -6.66 -24.62
N PRO A 234 8.42 -6.20 -23.92
CA PRO A 234 9.75 -6.05 -24.48
C PRO A 234 10.44 -7.42 -24.66
N ASN A 235 11.47 -7.48 -25.51
CA ASN A 235 12.22 -8.71 -25.71
C ASN A 235 12.94 -9.19 -24.43
N SER A 236 13.25 -8.30 -23.53
CA SER A 236 13.91 -8.61 -22.24
C SER A 236 13.07 -9.50 -21.33
N VAL A 237 11.76 -9.71 -21.58
CA VAL A 237 10.98 -10.70 -20.80
C VAL A 237 11.55 -12.11 -20.90
N THR A 238 12.31 -12.43 -21.96
CA THR A 238 12.99 -13.72 -22.14
C THR A 238 14.05 -13.99 -21.10
N THR A 239 14.58 -12.96 -20.43
CA THR A 239 15.58 -13.09 -19.36
C THR A 239 14.98 -13.37 -17.97
N LEU A 240 13.64 -13.42 -17.85
CA LEU A 240 12.94 -13.70 -16.59
C LEU A 240 12.97 -15.20 -16.23
N HIS A 241 14.14 -15.77 -16.06
CA HIS A 241 14.32 -17.22 -15.86
C HIS A 241 13.67 -17.77 -14.59
N SER A 242 13.37 -16.92 -13.59
CA SER A 242 12.63 -17.30 -12.37
C SER A 242 11.13 -17.30 -12.53
N LEU A 243 10.60 -16.77 -13.66
CA LEU A 243 9.15 -16.61 -13.88
C LEU A 243 8.48 -17.97 -14.02
N LYS A 244 7.59 -18.27 -13.07
CA LYS A 244 6.85 -19.55 -13.03
C LYS A 244 5.46 -19.44 -13.60
N SER A 245 4.81 -18.29 -13.39
CA SER A 245 3.41 -18.12 -13.77
C SER A 245 3.13 -16.72 -14.26
N VAL A 246 2.44 -16.63 -15.37
CA VAL A 246 1.73 -15.43 -15.82
C VAL A 246 0.24 -15.69 -15.67
N ILE A 247 -0.43 -14.86 -14.89
CA ILE A 247 -1.86 -14.93 -14.65
C ILE A 247 -2.52 -13.85 -15.51
N CYS A 248 -3.32 -14.25 -16.48
CA CYS A 248 -3.92 -13.32 -17.45
C CYS A 248 -5.23 -13.89 -18.05
N ASP A 249 -5.89 -13.09 -18.88
CA ASP A 249 -6.99 -13.50 -19.74
C ASP A 249 -6.47 -14.00 -21.10
N GLU A 250 -7.37 -14.55 -21.92
CA GLU A 250 -7.06 -15.09 -23.27
C GLU A 250 -6.50 -14.02 -24.23
N GLU A 251 -6.96 -12.78 -24.10
CA GLU A 251 -6.49 -11.69 -24.94
C GLU A 251 -5.05 -11.32 -24.62
N THR A 252 -4.72 -11.22 -23.33
CA THR A 252 -3.36 -10.91 -22.85
C THR A 252 -2.39 -12.08 -23.13
N GLU A 253 -2.85 -13.32 -23.09
CA GLU A 253 -2.03 -14.50 -23.44
C GLU A 253 -1.41 -14.38 -24.85
N LYS A 254 -2.13 -13.80 -25.81
CA LYS A 254 -1.64 -13.64 -27.19
C LYS A 254 -0.29 -12.91 -27.24
N SER A 255 -0.08 -11.95 -26.34
CA SER A 255 1.19 -11.22 -26.23
C SER A 255 2.34 -12.08 -25.70
N TRP A 256 2.06 -13.16 -24.95
CA TRP A 256 3.06 -14.06 -24.38
C TRP A 256 3.44 -15.22 -25.30
N LYS A 257 2.61 -15.56 -26.29
CA LYS A 257 2.86 -16.69 -27.23
C LYS A 257 4.24 -16.66 -27.87
N PRO A 258 4.76 -15.51 -28.35
CA PRO A 258 6.09 -15.46 -28.98
C PRO A 258 7.22 -15.86 -28.04
N PHE A 259 7.09 -15.59 -26.74
CA PHE A 259 8.15 -15.77 -25.72
C PHE A 259 8.11 -17.13 -25.03
N LYS A 260 7.13 -17.96 -25.32
CA LYS A 260 6.91 -19.25 -24.63
C LYS A 260 8.07 -20.24 -24.83
N ARG A 261 8.80 -20.13 -25.96
CA ARG A 261 9.97 -20.97 -26.24
C ARG A 261 11.16 -20.64 -25.36
N ASP A 262 11.35 -19.35 -25.03
CA ASP A 262 12.47 -18.86 -24.25
C ASP A 262 12.25 -19.01 -22.75
N LEU A 263 10.99 -19.23 -22.32
CA LEU A 263 10.57 -19.41 -20.94
C LEU A 263 9.90 -20.78 -20.72
N PRO A 264 10.61 -21.91 -20.86
CA PRO A 264 10.02 -23.24 -20.87
C PRO A 264 9.35 -23.64 -19.54
N ASN A 265 9.79 -23.05 -18.42
CA ASN A 265 9.25 -23.33 -17.09
C ASN A 265 8.06 -22.43 -16.72
N MET A 266 7.68 -21.49 -17.59
CA MET A 266 6.58 -20.56 -17.34
C MET A 266 5.26 -21.17 -17.79
N THR A 267 4.26 -21.10 -16.91
CA THR A 267 2.88 -21.50 -17.19
C THR A 267 1.98 -20.26 -17.28
N ILE A 268 1.04 -20.28 -18.19
CA ILE A 268 -0.04 -19.30 -18.27
C ILE A 268 -1.23 -19.87 -17.52
N ILE A 269 -1.78 -19.06 -16.61
CA ILE A 269 -2.93 -19.42 -15.78
C ILE A 269 -4.04 -18.41 -16.08
N TYR A 270 -5.20 -18.93 -16.48
CA TYR A 270 -6.36 -18.08 -16.69
C TYR A 270 -7.05 -17.77 -15.37
N TRP A 271 -7.31 -16.50 -15.17
CA TRP A 271 -8.22 -16.07 -14.11
C TRP A 271 -9.63 -16.06 -14.68
N VAL A 272 -10.49 -16.93 -14.19
CA VAL A 272 -11.93 -17.00 -14.56
C VAL A 272 -12.71 -16.01 -13.71
#